data_39f0a5f293476b7c5e23ede8319ceed6
#
_entry.id   39f0a5f293476b7c5e23ede8319ceed6
#
_cell.length_a   1.000
_cell.length_b   1.000
_cell.length_c   1.000
_cell.angle_alpha   90.00
_cell.angle_beta   90.00
_cell.angle_gamma   90.00
#
_symmetry.space_group_name_H-M   'P 1'
#
loop_
_entity.id
_entity.type
_entity.pdbx_description
1 polymer ?
#
loop_
_entity_poly.entity_id
_entity_poly.type
_entity_poly.pdbx_seq_one_letter_code
_entity_poly.pdbx_strand_id
1 'polypeptide(L)'
;HDQSSAASDVYKRQVVILLDSITRLARAHNLAAPASGRILSGGVDSTALTPPKQFFGAARNIEGGGSLTILGTALVETGSKMDEVIFEEFKGTGNMELRLDRQLADKRVFPAIDVTPSGTREEQRLVSPKELESLWALRRVLVALEGGAATELLIDKLKETKSNDAFLKDVAKAK
;
A
#
# COMPACT_ATOMS: atom_id res chain seq x y z
N HIS A 1 13.21 -34.21 -17.76
CA HIS A 1 11.94 -33.72 -18.35
C HIS A 1 11.02 -33.06 -17.34
N ASP A 2 11.11 -33.37 -16.03
CA ASP A 2 10.19 -32.80 -15.02
C ASP A 2 10.53 -31.37 -14.57
N GLN A 3 11.79 -30.95 -14.67
CA GLN A 3 12.18 -29.58 -14.27
C GLN A 3 11.65 -28.49 -15.19
N SER A 4 11.48 -28.77 -16.48
CA SER A 4 10.94 -27.79 -17.44
C SER A 4 9.43 -27.57 -17.26
N SER A 5 8.72 -28.61 -16.85
CA SER A 5 7.27 -28.58 -16.58
C SER A 5 6.99 -27.78 -15.30
N ALA A 6 7.74 -28.01 -14.23
CA ALA A 6 7.60 -27.28 -12.97
C ALA A 6 7.93 -25.77 -13.14
N ALA A 7 8.98 -25.44 -13.90
CA ALA A 7 9.30 -24.04 -14.22
C ALA A 7 8.19 -23.38 -15.05
N SER A 8 7.62 -24.08 -16.05
CA SER A 8 6.49 -23.60 -16.86
C SER A 8 5.23 -23.35 -16.02
N ASP A 9 4.97 -24.18 -15.01
CA ASP A 9 3.83 -24.00 -14.10
C ASP A 9 4.01 -22.82 -13.14
N VAL A 10 5.23 -22.53 -12.72
CA VAL A 10 5.54 -21.35 -11.88
C VAL A 10 5.28 -20.05 -12.64
N TYR A 11 5.60 -19.98 -13.93
CA TYR A 11 5.36 -18.78 -14.76
C TYR A 11 3.87 -18.47 -14.99
N LYS A 12 2.96 -19.42 -14.74
CA LYS A 12 1.51 -19.22 -14.88
C LYS A 12 0.81 -18.91 -13.57
N ARG A 13 1.52 -18.91 -12.44
CA ARG A 13 0.93 -18.73 -11.10
C ARG A 13 1.09 -17.29 -10.63
N GLN A 14 0.15 -16.87 -9.80
CA GLN A 14 0.30 -15.65 -9.03
C GLN A 14 1.13 -15.94 -7.79
N VAL A 15 2.18 -15.16 -7.58
CA VAL A 15 3.04 -15.24 -6.39
C VAL A 15 2.78 -14.00 -5.55
N VAL A 16 2.50 -14.19 -4.26
CA VAL A 16 2.34 -13.12 -3.29
C VAL A 16 3.43 -13.23 -2.25
N ILE A 17 4.20 -12.16 -2.08
CA ILE A 17 5.23 -12.02 -1.04
C ILE A 17 4.70 -11.07 0.02
N LEU A 18 4.68 -11.53 1.27
CA LEU A 18 4.39 -10.71 2.45
C LEU A 18 5.72 -10.40 3.14
N LEU A 19 6.06 -9.12 3.23
CA LEU A 19 7.31 -8.64 3.82
C LEU A 19 7.04 -7.80 5.07
N ASP A 20 7.40 -8.31 6.23
CA ASP A 20 7.38 -7.55 7.48
C ASP A 20 8.82 -7.34 7.99
N SER A 21 9.41 -6.22 7.72
CA SER A 21 8.96 -5.02 7.04
C SER A 21 10.01 -4.52 6.04
N ILE A 22 9.61 -3.65 5.11
CA ILE A 22 10.55 -2.94 4.23
C ILE A 22 11.56 -2.13 5.05
N THR A 23 11.11 -1.52 6.14
CA THR A 23 11.97 -0.73 7.05
C THR A 23 13.11 -1.57 7.62
N ARG A 24 12.82 -2.81 8.08
CA ARG A 24 13.85 -3.72 8.59
C ARG A 24 14.80 -4.19 7.49
N LEU A 25 14.27 -4.49 6.31
CA LEU A 25 15.07 -4.87 5.15
C LEU A 25 16.03 -3.74 4.77
N ALA A 26 15.54 -2.51 4.66
CA ALA A 26 16.35 -1.35 4.33
C ALA A 26 17.41 -1.05 5.39
N ARG A 27 17.08 -1.16 6.69
CA ARG A 27 18.04 -1.01 7.79
C ARG A 27 19.16 -2.07 7.72
N ALA A 28 18.82 -3.33 7.43
CA ALA A 28 19.79 -4.39 7.28
C ALA A 28 20.75 -4.13 6.10
N HIS A 29 20.23 -3.69 4.97
CA HIS A 29 21.05 -3.26 3.83
C HIS A 29 21.94 -2.07 4.16
N ASN A 30 21.41 -1.08 4.90
CA ASN A 30 22.20 0.09 5.31
C ASN A 30 23.36 -0.29 6.25
N LEU A 31 23.15 -1.28 7.09
CA LEU A 31 24.20 -1.78 7.99
C LEU A 31 25.27 -2.60 7.24
N ALA A 32 24.86 -3.35 6.22
CA ALA A 32 25.73 -4.25 5.47
C ALA A 32 26.46 -3.58 4.29
N ALA A 33 25.93 -2.46 3.80
CA ALA A 33 26.52 -1.76 2.66
C ALA A 33 27.85 -1.10 3.02
N PRO A 34 28.86 -1.16 2.16
CA PRO A 34 30.06 -0.35 2.33
C PRO A 34 29.70 1.14 2.22
N ALA A 35 30.33 1.98 3.04
CA ALA A 35 30.08 3.41 3.05
C ALA A 35 30.40 4.05 1.68
N SER A 36 29.37 4.60 1.00
CA SER A 36 29.54 5.28 -0.30
C SER A 36 30.01 6.74 -0.16
N GLY A 37 29.95 7.29 1.06
CA GLY A 37 30.20 8.70 1.36
C GLY A 37 29.02 9.62 1.04
N ARG A 38 27.90 9.10 0.50
CA ARG A 38 26.67 9.86 0.21
C ARG A 38 25.58 9.48 1.21
N ILE A 39 25.62 10.14 2.35
CA ILE A 39 24.68 9.85 3.45
C ILE A 39 23.48 10.81 3.33
N LEU A 40 22.28 10.23 3.27
CA LEU A 40 21.00 10.93 3.39
C LEU A 40 20.75 11.32 4.86
N SER A 41 19.76 12.18 5.09
CA SER A 41 19.33 12.50 6.46
C SER A 41 18.96 11.21 7.21
N GLY A 42 19.17 11.17 8.53
CA GLY A 42 18.91 9.97 9.33
C GLY A 42 19.98 8.87 9.21
N GLY A 43 21.13 9.13 8.58
CA GLY A 43 22.25 8.17 8.52
C GLY A 43 22.04 7.03 7.52
N VAL A 44 21.22 7.22 6.51
CA VAL A 44 20.99 6.25 5.44
C VAL A 44 21.99 6.47 4.30
N ASP A 45 22.78 5.46 3.94
CA ASP A 45 23.61 5.50 2.75
C ASP A 45 22.70 5.40 1.48
N SER A 46 22.88 6.34 0.55
CA SER A 46 22.03 6.40 -0.64
C SER A 46 22.08 5.15 -1.51
N THR A 47 23.19 4.42 -1.50
CA THR A 47 23.36 3.20 -2.28
C THR A 47 22.77 1.96 -1.57
N ALA A 48 22.64 2.01 -0.26
CA ALA A 48 22.10 0.91 0.54
C ALA A 48 20.62 0.61 0.24
N LEU A 49 19.87 1.62 -0.23
CA LEU A 49 18.45 1.45 -0.56
C LEU A 49 18.21 0.86 -1.95
N THR A 50 19.24 0.81 -2.80
CA THR A 50 19.08 0.32 -4.19
C THR A 50 18.59 -1.13 -4.25
N PRO A 51 19.20 -2.13 -3.56
CA PRO A 51 18.72 -3.51 -3.63
C PRO A 51 17.29 -3.69 -3.10
N PRO A 52 16.90 -3.17 -1.91
CA PRO A 52 15.53 -3.30 -1.46
C PRO A 52 14.52 -2.57 -2.36
N LYS A 53 14.87 -1.45 -2.99
CA LYS A 53 14.01 -0.79 -3.99
C LYS A 53 13.82 -1.64 -5.24
N GLN A 54 14.90 -2.25 -5.74
CA GLN A 54 14.82 -3.18 -6.89
C GLN A 54 13.95 -4.39 -6.57
N PHE A 55 14.10 -4.96 -5.37
CA PHE A 55 13.25 -6.06 -4.90
C PHE A 55 11.77 -5.64 -4.88
N PHE A 56 11.43 -4.54 -4.23
CA PHE A 56 10.05 -4.07 -4.13
C PHE A 56 9.48 -3.65 -5.48
N GLY A 57 10.29 -3.01 -6.33
CA GLY A 57 9.94 -2.63 -7.71
C GLY A 57 9.86 -3.80 -8.69
N ALA A 58 10.20 -5.02 -8.29
CA ALA A 58 10.08 -6.21 -9.13
C ALA A 58 8.62 -6.71 -9.26
N ALA A 59 7.71 -6.25 -8.39
CA ALA A 59 6.29 -6.58 -8.45
C ALA A 59 5.69 -6.16 -9.80
N ARG A 60 5.12 -7.10 -10.53
CA ARG A 60 4.54 -6.87 -11.87
C ARG A 60 3.68 -8.03 -12.35
N ASN A 61 2.84 -7.76 -13.33
CA ASN A 61 2.27 -8.80 -14.18
C ASN A 61 3.29 -9.20 -15.23
N ILE A 62 3.38 -10.50 -15.50
CA ILE A 62 4.30 -11.08 -16.51
C ILE A 62 3.48 -11.31 -17.78
N GLU A 63 3.94 -10.77 -18.89
CA GLU A 63 3.29 -10.96 -20.19
C GLU A 63 3.24 -12.44 -20.55
N GLY A 64 2.03 -12.94 -20.85
CA GLY A 64 1.79 -14.36 -21.14
C GLY A 64 1.94 -15.32 -19.95
N GLY A 65 2.15 -14.81 -18.74
CA GLY A 65 2.44 -15.62 -17.56
C GLY A 65 1.61 -15.28 -16.33
N GLY A 66 2.23 -15.41 -15.16
CA GLY A 66 1.65 -15.11 -13.86
C GLY A 66 1.85 -13.66 -13.44
N SER A 67 1.81 -13.44 -12.13
CA SER A 67 2.10 -12.13 -11.53
C SER A 67 2.90 -12.27 -10.24
N LEU A 68 3.68 -11.25 -9.94
CA LEU A 68 4.33 -11.09 -8.65
C LEU A 68 3.72 -9.89 -7.93
N THR A 69 3.10 -10.16 -6.79
CA THR A 69 2.57 -9.14 -5.88
C THR A 69 3.44 -9.10 -4.63
N ILE A 70 3.87 -7.92 -4.22
CA ILE A 70 4.63 -7.74 -2.98
C ILE A 70 3.83 -6.80 -2.07
N LEU A 71 3.46 -7.30 -0.90
CA LEU A 71 2.84 -6.51 0.17
C LEU A 71 3.87 -6.33 1.29
N GLY A 72 4.42 -5.14 1.39
CA GLY A 72 5.41 -4.79 2.40
C GLY A 72 4.83 -3.84 3.43
N THR A 73 5.04 -4.13 4.72
CA THR A 73 4.76 -3.16 5.78
C THR A 73 5.90 -2.16 5.88
N ALA A 74 5.60 -0.93 6.26
CA ALA A 74 6.58 0.10 6.55
C ALA A 74 6.29 0.71 7.92
N LEU A 75 7.34 0.97 8.70
CA LEU A 75 7.21 1.64 9.99
C LEU A 75 7.21 3.15 9.79
N VAL A 76 6.19 3.81 10.32
CA VAL A 76 6.04 5.27 10.35
C VAL A 76 5.84 5.72 11.81
N GLU A 77 6.09 6.99 12.10
CA GLU A 77 5.90 7.56 13.43
C GLU A 77 6.67 6.84 14.56
N THR A 78 7.85 6.31 14.23
CA THR A 78 8.73 5.64 15.21
C THR A 78 9.60 6.63 15.99
N GLY A 79 9.60 7.91 15.63
CA GLY A 79 10.56 8.91 16.11
C GLY A 79 11.96 8.76 15.54
N SER A 80 12.19 7.80 14.63
CA SER A 80 13.48 7.57 13.98
C SER A 80 13.55 8.32 12.64
N LYS A 81 14.49 9.23 12.51
CA LYS A 81 14.75 9.96 11.25
C LYS A 81 15.13 9.03 10.10
N MET A 82 15.79 7.91 10.41
CA MET A 82 16.11 6.87 9.44
C MET A 82 14.84 6.24 8.86
N ASP A 83 13.85 5.92 9.68
CA ASP A 83 12.60 5.30 9.23
C ASP A 83 11.78 6.25 8.36
N GLU A 84 11.76 7.54 8.70
CA GLU A 84 11.12 8.57 7.86
C GLU A 84 11.75 8.61 6.46
N VAL A 85 13.07 8.64 6.39
CA VAL A 85 13.79 8.64 5.11
C VAL A 85 13.51 7.36 4.31
N ILE A 86 13.58 6.19 4.97
CA ILE A 86 13.27 4.92 4.31
C ILE A 86 11.84 4.95 3.76
N PHE A 87 10.85 5.37 4.56
CA PHE A 87 9.46 5.43 4.13
C PHE A 87 9.29 6.33 2.90
N GLU A 88 9.82 7.56 2.92
CA GLU A 88 9.72 8.49 1.79
C GLU A 88 10.41 7.95 0.52
N GLU A 89 11.54 7.27 0.67
CA GLU A 89 12.26 6.66 -0.45
C GLU A 89 11.51 5.48 -1.09
N PHE A 90 10.67 4.77 -0.34
CA PHE A 90 9.85 3.68 -0.87
C PHE A 90 8.47 4.11 -1.35
N LYS A 91 7.94 5.22 -0.86
CA LYS A 91 6.62 5.78 -1.21
C LYS A 91 6.43 5.93 -2.73
N GLY A 92 7.49 6.30 -3.45
CA GLY A 92 7.48 6.41 -4.91
C GLY A 92 7.50 5.08 -5.66
N THR A 93 7.85 3.97 -5.01
CA THR A 93 8.04 2.66 -5.65
C THR A 93 6.75 1.82 -5.64
N GLY A 94 5.94 1.95 -4.60
CA GLY A 94 4.66 1.23 -4.49
C GLY A 94 3.56 1.84 -5.36
N ASN A 95 2.58 1.04 -5.73
CA ASN A 95 1.38 1.46 -6.46
C ASN A 95 0.11 1.51 -5.60
N MET A 96 0.17 1.04 -4.37
CA MET A 96 -0.90 1.11 -3.38
C MET A 96 -0.30 1.45 -2.01
N GLU A 97 -1.01 2.26 -1.26
CA GLU A 97 -0.66 2.65 0.10
C GLU A 97 -1.90 2.52 0.99
N LEU A 98 -1.78 1.73 2.06
CA LEU A 98 -2.80 1.58 3.09
C LEU A 98 -2.20 2.08 4.40
N ARG A 99 -2.77 3.14 4.95
CA ARG A 99 -2.32 3.73 6.22
C ARG A 99 -3.21 3.29 7.36
N LEU A 100 -2.56 2.89 8.45
CA LEU A 100 -3.23 2.62 9.72
C LEU A 100 -3.16 3.86 10.60
N ASP A 101 -4.21 4.11 11.36
CA ASP A 101 -4.30 5.21 12.32
C ASP A 101 -4.32 4.66 13.75
N ARG A 102 -3.34 5.09 14.55
CA ARG A 102 -3.22 4.69 15.93
C ARG A 102 -4.36 5.21 16.79
N GLN A 103 -4.85 6.43 16.53
CA GLN A 103 -5.94 7.02 17.31
C GLN A 103 -7.25 6.24 17.13
N LEU A 104 -7.51 5.72 15.92
CA LEU A 104 -8.65 4.83 15.66
C LEU A 104 -8.50 3.52 16.44
N ALA A 105 -7.31 2.94 16.46
CA ALA A 105 -7.04 1.72 17.22
C ALA A 105 -7.22 1.94 18.74
N ASP A 106 -6.74 3.07 19.26
CA ASP A 106 -6.89 3.44 20.66
C ASP A 106 -8.38 3.61 21.05
N LYS A 107 -9.20 4.15 20.14
CA LYS A 107 -10.66 4.24 20.27
C LYS A 107 -11.40 2.92 20.02
N ARG A 108 -10.68 1.83 19.69
CA ARG A 108 -11.27 0.52 19.34
C ARG A 108 -12.14 0.56 18.08
N VAL A 109 -11.88 1.48 17.18
CA VAL A 109 -12.50 1.52 15.84
C VAL A 109 -11.68 0.64 14.90
N PHE A 110 -12.27 -0.43 14.38
CA PHE A 110 -11.61 -1.38 13.50
C PHE A 110 -12.44 -1.65 12.24
N PRO A 111 -11.78 -1.80 11.07
CA PRO A 111 -10.33 -1.69 10.85
C PRO A 111 -9.82 -0.26 11.06
N ALA A 112 -8.70 -0.12 11.76
CA ALA A 112 -8.11 1.18 12.10
C ALA A 112 -7.34 1.77 10.90
N ILE A 113 -8.02 1.96 9.78
CA ILE A 113 -7.47 2.44 8.51
C ILE A 113 -7.79 3.92 8.37
N ASP A 114 -6.78 4.75 8.14
CA ASP A 114 -7.00 6.12 7.68
C ASP A 114 -7.33 6.09 6.20
N VAL A 115 -8.61 6.25 5.88
CA VAL A 115 -9.14 6.13 4.51
C VAL A 115 -8.78 7.32 3.63
N THR A 116 -8.41 8.46 4.23
CA THR A 116 -8.12 9.70 3.50
C THR A 116 -6.82 9.58 2.70
N PRO A 117 -5.67 9.24 3.32
CA PRO A 117 -4.40 9.09 2.60
C PRO A 117 -4.23 7.72 1.96
N SER A 118 -5.12 6.75 2.24
CA SER A 118 -5.05 5.41 1.66
C SER A 118 -5.58 5.39 0.23
N GLY A 119 -4.94 4.63 -0.64
CA GLY A 119 -5.38 4.52 -2.02
C GLY A 119 -4.45 3.73 -2.92
N THR A 120 -4.83 3.62 -4.19
CA THR A 120 -4.02 3.03 -5.25
C THR A 120 -3.87 4.03 -6.39
N ARG A 121 -2.79 3.94 -7.17
CA ARG A 121 -2.50 4.91 -8.24
C ARG A 121 -3.45 4.77 -9.39
N GLU A 122 -3.81 3.72 -9.88
CA GLU A 122 -4.61 3.55 -11.11
C GLU A 122 -5.95 2.89 -10.79
N GLU A 123 -6.73 3.49 -9.88
CA GLU A 123 -8.01 2.94 -9.44
C GLU A 123 -9.01 2.72 -10.57
N GLN A 124 -8.89 3.48 -11.68
CA GLN A 124 -9.72 3.30 -12.88
C GLN A 124 -9.54 1.93 -13.56
N ARG A 125 -8.46 1.20 -13.24
CA ARG A 125 -8.26 -0.17 -13.73
C ARG A 125 -8.98 -1.23 -12.90
N LEU A 126 -9.47 -0.85 -11.71
CA LEU A 126 -10.07 -1.77 -10.75
C LEU A 126 -11.60 -1.71 -10.73
N VAL A 127 -12.18 -0.64 -11.27
CA VAL A 127 -13.61 -0.36 -11.20
C VAL A 127 -14.13 0.15 -12.54
N SER A 128 -15.44 0.03 -12.77
CA SER A 128 -16.08 0.61 -13.97
C SER A 128 -16.08 2.14 -13.91
N PRO A 129 -16.21 2.84 -15.05
CA PRO A 129 -16.27 4.31 -15.08
C PRO A 129 -17.39 4.90 -14.19
N LYS A 130 -18.52 4.22 -14.09
CA LYS A 130 -19.65 4.66 -13.25
C LYS A 130 -19.34 4.53 -11.75
N GLU A 131 -18.71 3.45 -11.36
CA GLU A 131 -18.26 3.24 -9.98
C GLU A 131 -17.17 4.24 -9.60
N LEU A 132 -16.25 4.54 -10.53
CA LEU A 132 -15.20 5.52 -10.34
C LEU A 132 -15.74 6.90 -10.01
N GLU A 133 -16.77 7.36 -10.71
CA GLU A 133 -17.45 8.61 -10.39
C GLU A 133 -18.06 8.63 -8.99
N SER A 134 -18.62 7.50 -8.56
CA SER A 134 -19.19 7.35 -7.21
C SER A 134 -18.07 7.36 -6.15
N LEU A 135 -16.96 6.68 -6.41
CA LEU A 135 -15.79 6.69 -5.53
C LEU A 135 -15.19 8.09 -5.38
N TRP A 136 -15.10 8.85 -6.46
CA TRP A 136 -14.59 10.22 -6.39
C TRP A 136 -15.54 11.15 -5.62
N ALA A 137 -16.85 10.95 -5.75
CA ALA A 137 -17.82 11.68 -4.94
C ALA A 137 -17.69 11.35 -3.46
N LEU A 138 -17.56 10.05 -3.12
CA LEU A 138 -17.34 9.59 -1.78
C LEU A 138 -16.05 10.17 -1.19
N ARG A 139 -14.92 10.12 -1.92
CA ARG A 139 -13.65 10.70 -1.47
C ARG A 139 -13.75 12.18 -1.11
N ARG A 140 -14.48 12.98 -1.91
CA ARG A 140 -14.70 14.39 -1.60
C ARG A 140 -15.40 14.60 -0.26
N VAL A 141 -16.37 13.74 0.06
CA VAL A 141 -17.06 13.79 1.36
C VAL A 141 -16.11 13.37 2.50
N LEU A 142 -15.38 12.28 2.32
CA LEU A 142 -14.47 11.75 3.35
C LEU A 142 -13.33 12.74 3.68
N VAL A 143 -12.76 13.39 2.67
CA VAL A 143 -11.68 14.39 2.85
C VAL A 143 -12.17 15.64 3.59
N ALA A 144 -13.44 15.96 3.52
CA ALA A 144 -14.01 17.09 4.25
C ALA A 144 -14.24 16.81 5.75
N LEU A 145 -14.06 15.55 6.18
CA LEU A 145 -14.21 15.14 7.58
C LEU A 145 -12.84 15.09 8.25
N GLU A 146 -12.76 15.59 9.48
CA GLU A 146 -11.52 15.62 10.26
C GLU A 146 -11.34 14.36 11.11
N GLY A 147 -10.08 13.99 11.33
CA GLY A 147 -9.67 12.88 12.18
C GLY A 147 -10.28 11.55 11.75
N GLY A 148 -10.64 10.69 12.71
CA GLY A 148 -11.20 9.36 12.44
C GLY A 148 -12.64 9.34 11.94
N ALA A 149 -13.34 10.50 11.89
CA ALA A 149 -14.76 10.57 11.52
C ALA A 149 -15.03 10.04 10.11
N ALA A 150 -14.10 10.22 9.17
CA ALA A 150 -14.21 9.68 7.82
C ALA A 150 -14.31 8.15 7.82
N THR A 151 -13.45 7.49 8.60
CA THR A 151 -13.41 6.03 8.70
C THR A 151 -14.63 5.50 9.46
N GLU A 152 -15.03 6.15 10.55
CA GLU A 152 -16.23 5.78 11.31
C GLU A 152 -17.49 5.87 10.42
N LEU A 153 -17.67 6.98 9.71
CA LEU A 153 -18.76 7.15 8.76
C LEU A 153 -18.77 6.07 7.68
N LEU A 154 -17.60 5.79 7.10
CA LEU A 154 -17.49 4.77 6.04
C LEU A 154 -17.84 3.37 6.57
N ILE A 155 -17.36 3.00 7.76
CA ILE A 155 -17.68 1.72 8.40
C ILE A 155 -19.18 1.58 8.63
N ASP A 156 -19.83 2.64 9.16
CA ASP A 156 -21.25 2.60 9.45
C ASP A 156 -22.08 2.48 8.17
N LYS A 157 -21.73 3.24 7.13
CA LYS A 157 -22.41 3.16 5.84
C LYS A 157 -22.20 1.81 5.12
N LEU A 158 -21.02 1.20 5.26
CA LEU A 158 -20.77 -0.13 4.73
C LEU A 158 -21.60 -1.21 5.46
N LYS A 159 -21.82 -1.07 6.77
CA LYS A 159 -22.66 -2.00 7.55
C LYS A 159 -24.14 -1.94 7.18
N GLU A 160 -24.63 -0.77 6.70
CA GLU A 160 -26.01 -0.59 6.26
C GLU A 160 -26.31 -1.33 4.94
N THR A 161 -25.28 -1.74 4.19
CA THR A 161 -25.41 -2.32 2.86
C THR A 161 -24.91 -3.77 2.82
N LYS A 162 -25.47 -4.57 1.89
CA LYS A 162 -25.13 -6.01 1.76
C LYS A 162 -23.92 -6.26 0.85
N SER A 163 -23.51 -5.28 0.06
CA SER A 163 -22.40 -5.39 -0.90
C SER A 163 -21.85 -4.03 -1.27
N ASN A 164 -20.62 -4.02 -1.80
CA ASN A 164 -20.00 -2.80 -2.34
C ASN A 164 -20.83 -2.18 -3.48
N ASP A 165 -21.43 -3.01 -4.35
CA ASP A 165 -22.30 -2.54 -5.42
C ASP A 165 -23.53 -1.80 -4.89
N ALA A 166 -24.17 -2.30 -3.83
CA ALA A 166 -25.30 -1.65 -3.18
C ALA A 166 -24.85 -0.31 -2.58
N PHE A 167 -23.74 -0.31 -1.87
CA PHE A 167 -23.16 0.89 -1.27
C PHE A 167 -22.85 1.97 -2.33
N LEU A 168 -22.16 1.62 -3.41
CA LEU A 168 -21.82 2.57 -4.48
C LEU A 168 -23.04 3.11 -5.21
N LYS A 169 -24.10 2.30 -5.35
CA LYS A 169 -25.40 2.77 -5.90
C LYS A 169 -26.05 3.79 -4.99
N ASP A 170 -25.95 3.64 -3.67
CA ASP A 170 -26.50 4.60 -2.72
C ASP A 170 -25.68 5.89 -2.69
N VAL A 171 -24.37 5.81 -2.76
CA VAL A 171 -23.50 6.98 -2.96
C VAL A 171 -23.84 7.75 -4.24
N ALA A 172 -24.15 7.03 -5.33
CA ALA A 172 -24.53 7.66 -6.60
C ALA A 172 -25.87 8.41 -6.52
N LYS A 173 -26.81 7.99 -5.68
CA LYS A 173 -28.12 8.65 -5.48
C LYS A 173 -28.02 9.88 -4.58
N ALA A 174 -27.02 9.94 -3.71
CA ALA A 174 -26.83 11.04 -2.77
C ALA A 174 -26.11 12.27 -3.38
N LYS A 175 -25.87 12.25 -4.68
CA LYS A 175 -25.29 13.37 -5.46
C LYS A 175 -26.27 14.50 -5.68
#